data_3dfbd734aed1601ea5c96434a9f9349f
#
_entry.id   3dfbd734aed1601ea5c96434a9f9349f
#
_cell.length_a   1.000
_cell.length_b   1.000
_cell.length_c   1.000
_cell.angle_alpha   90.00
_cell.angle_beta   90.00
_cell.angle_gamma   90.00
#
_symmetry.space_group_name_H-M   'P 1'
#
loop_
_entity.id
_entity.type
_entity.pdbx_description
1 polymer ?
#
loop_
_entity_poly.entity_id
_entity_poly.type
_entity_poly.pdbx_seq_one_letter_code
_entity_poly.pdbx_strand_id
1 'polypeptide(L)'
;MKIIYLRSKISSDPRLFEFQQNEYVPVLEKSPEFNVFVGELPVIFIESGGTEEQFKEMYLSLPEPHIIVASKANNSLPASLEICSFLAQKKRKFVLLHGDPTEVINMAKEELKKGSAKDIEKNVQILSGLRLGVVGKPSDWLISSMTDYDELKKKLGVELVDVSIDEFKKEIDQAKEVVDPVVFEPYLNEKVSLETLKGALRIYSALRNIIIKHNLNGLTVRCFDLLGIYHNTSCLALAMLNKDGYIATCEGDVPTMLTMALVRKVTHQSSFQVNPSYINAKEKYAYFAHCTLPLDMCLSFKFDTHFESGIGLGIAGRLNLGKVTVLKVNKDWSKFQAFEGKINANLGRNDLCRTQVKVEFDEDISSLLTDPLGNHIVICYGSHKKEIEDLLK
;
A
#
# COMPACT_ATOMS: atom_id res chain seq x y z
N MET A 1 -6.14 31.17 -6.70
CA MET A 1 -5.84 30.01 -5.79
C MET A 1 -4.36 29.68 -5.85
N LYS A 2 -3.69 29.40 -4.73
CA LYS A 2 -2.28 28.94 -4.70
C LYS A 2 -2.26 27.42 -4.64
N ILE A 3 -1.59 26.77 -5.60
CA ILE A 3 -1.45 25.31 -5.64
C ILE A 3 0.02 24.94 -5.49
N ILE A 4 0.30 23.95 -4.63
CA ILE A 4 1.60 23.33 -4.43
C ILE A 4 1.51 21.91 -4.98
N TYR A 5 2.29 21.62 -6.01
CA TYR A 5 2.30 20.30 -6.64
C TYR A 5 3.42 19.45 -6.04
N LEU A 6 3.06 18.24 -5.63
CA LEU A 6 4.03 17.24 -5.19
C LEU A 6 4.06 16.09 -6.18
N ARG A 7 5.25 15.83 -6.73
CA ARG A 7 5.50 14.88 -7.80
C ARG A 7 6.70 14.01 -7.51
N SER A 8 6.56 12.70 -7.71
CA SER A 8 7.67 11.76 -7.58
C SER A 8 8.73 11.97 -8.66
N LYS A 9 9.99 11.81 -8.27
CA LYS A 9 11.13 11.79 -9.20
C LYS A 9 11.27 10.43 -9.92
N ILE A 10 10.59 9.39 -9.44
CA ILE A 10 10.67 8.01 -9.96
C ILE A 10 9.67 7.81 -11.12
N SER A 11 8.60 8.58 -11.16
CA SER A 11 7.57 8.42 -12.19
C SER A 11 8.10 8.83 -13.57
N SER A 12 7.94 7.92 -14.53
CA SER A 12 8.62 7.98 -15.83
C SER A 12 7.91 8.81 -16.90
N ASP A 13 6.63 9.22 -16.71
CA ASP A 13 5.89 9.95 -17.76
C ASP A 13 5.41 11.33 -17.29
N PRO A 14 6.13 12.42 -17.64
CA PRO A 14 5.72 13.79 -17.33
C PRO A 14 4.33 14.17 -17.89
N ARG A 15 3.89 13.55 -18.99
CA ARG A 15 2.60 13.84 -19.62
C ARG A 15 1.40 13.47 -18.76
N LEU A 16 1.55 12.45 -17.89
CA LEU A 16 0.48 12.07 -16.95
C LEU A 16 0.18 13.18 -15.96
N PHE A 17 1.20 13.90 -15.52
CA PHE A 17 1.05 15.01 -14.58
C PHE A 17 0.49 16.28 -15.24
N GLU A 18 0.93 16.59 -16.45
CA GLU A 18 0.36 17.70 -17.24
C GLU A 18 -1.14 17.46 -17.50
N PHE A 19 -1.52 16.23 -17.78
CA PHE A 19 -2.93 15.85 -17.94
C PHE A 19 -3.72 16.09 -16.66
N GLN A 20 -3.22 15.66 -15.50
CA GLN A 20 -3.88 15.87 -14.22
C GLN A 20 -4.04 17.37 -13.90
N GLN A 21 -3.00 18.18 -14.11
CA GLN A 21 -3.07 19.62 -13.91
C GLN A 21 -4.09 20.27 -14.84
N ASN A 22 -4.10 19.91 -16.12
CA ASN A 22 -5.04 20.44 -17.12
C ASN A 22 -6.48 20.01 -16.84
N GLU A 23 -6.70 18.85 -16.26
CA GLU A 23 -8.02 18.37 -15.88
C GLU A 23 -8.54 19.03 -14.59
N TYR A 24 -7.70 19.13 -13.55
CA TYR A 24 -8.14 19.56 -12.22
C TYR A 24 -8.13 21.08 -12.07
N VAL A 25 -7.04 21.73 -12.38
CA VAL A 25 -6.84 23.16 -12.05
C VAL A 25 -7.91 24.06 -12.67
N PRO A 26 -8.23 23.98 -13.98
CA PRO A 26 -9.24 24.86 -14.56
C PRO A 26 -10.64 24.67 -14.00
N VAL A 27 -10.96 23.49 -13.52
CA VAL A 27 -12.26 23.17 -12.91
C VAL A 27 -12.34 23.69 -11.47
N LEU A 28 -11.28 23.46 -10.68
CA LEU A 28 -11.21 23.91 -9.30
C LEU A 28 -11.16 25.45 -9.21
N GLU A 29 -10.37 26.12 -10.04
CA GLU A 29 -10.27 27.58 -10.06
C GLU A 29 -11.58 28.28 -10.47
N LYS A 30 -12.36 27.66 -11.34
CA LYS A 30 -13.66 28.19 -11.79
C LYS A 30 -14.80 27.93 -10.78
N SER A 31 -14.60 27.07 -9.76
CA SER A 31 -15.62 26.79 -8.76
C SER A 31 -15.65 27.85 -7.67
N PRO A 32 -16.70 28.68 -7.58
CA PRO A 32 -16.82 29.67 -6.49
C PRO A 32 -16.85 28.98 -5.11
N GLU A 33 -17.51 27.82 -5.00
CA GLU A 33 -17.65 27.09 -3.77
C GLU A 33 -16.30 26.54 -3.28
N PHE A 34 -15.51 25.98 -4.19
CA PHE A 34 -14.18 25.51 -3.85
C PHE A 34 -13.27 26.67 -3.43
N ASN A 35 -13.33 27.78 -4.11
CA ASN A 35 -12.56 28.99 -3.77
C ASN A 35 -12.95 29.54 -2.40
N VAL A 36 -14.24 29.54 -2.04
CA VAL A 36 -14.72 29.93 -0.71
C VAL A 36 -14.22 28.95 0.35
N PHE A 37 -14.27 27.65 0.06
CA PHE A 37 -13.79 26.60 0.98
C PHE A 37 -12.29 26.73 1.27
N VAL A 38 -11.47 26.92 0.24
CA VAL A 38 -10.00 27.05 0.38
C VAL A 38 -9.61 28.39 1.01
N GLY A 39 -10.30 29.49 0.67
CA GLY A 39 -9.95 30.85 1.06
C GLY A 39 -8.53 31.21 0.62
N GLU A 40 -7.68 31.63 1.56
CA GLU A 40 -6.27 31.97 1.31
C GLU A 40 -5.29 30.79 1.54
N LEU A 41 -5.80 29.63 1.93
CA LEU A 41 -4.96 28.46 2.18
C LEU A 41 -4.43 27.88 0.85
N PRO A 42 -3.17 27.40 0.84
CA PRO A 42 -2.64 26.69 -0.32
C PRO A 42 -3.30 25.32 -0.45
N VAL A 43 -3.60 24.92 -1.67
CA VAL A 43 -4.00 23.55 -2.01
C VAL A 43 -2.73 22.74 -2.29
N ILE A 44 -2.57 21.62 -1.61
CA ILE A 44 -1.46 20.70 -1.80
C ILE A 44 -1.97 19.57 -2.70
N PHE A 45 -1.58 19.58 -3.96
CA PHE A 45 -1.99 18.59 -4.94
C PHE A 45 -0.94 17.48 -5.03
N ILE A 46 -1.33 16.29 -4.57
CA ILE A 46 -0.49 15.09 -4.63
C ILE A 46 -0.69 14.44 -6.00
N GLU A 47 0.31 14.54 -6.86
CA GLU A 47 0.19 14.03 -8.23
C GLU A 47 0.51 12.53 -8.34
N SER A 48 1.35 12.01 -7.42
CA SER A 48 1.72 10.59 -7.43
C SER A 48 2.18 10.09 -6.06
N GLY A 49 2.34 8.77 -5.91
CA GLY A 49 3.09 8.15 -4.83
C GLY A 49 4.56 8.59 -4.80
N GLY A 50 5.25 8.38 -3.69
CA GLY A 50 6.67 8.73 -3.51
C GLY A 50 6.92 10.24 -3.32
N THR A 51 5.92 10.98 -2.83
CA THR A 51 5.96 12.44 -2.58
C THR A 51 5.93 12.80 -1.11
N GLU A 52 5.77 11.83 -0.24
CA GLU A 52 5.52 11.98 1.19
C GLU A 52 6.71 12.65 1.91
N GLU A 53 7.95 12.29 1.55
CA GLU A 53 9.14 12.93 2.10
C GLU A 53 9.23 14.42 1.71
N GLN A 54 8.86 14.76 0.46
CA GLN A 54 8.78 16.16 0.02
C GLN A 54 7.78 16.95 0.87
N PHE A 55 6.62 16.36 1.17
CA PHE A 55 5.63 16.96 2.07
C PHE A 55 6.20 17.14 3.48
N LYS A 56 6.85 16.13 4.03
CA LYS A 56 7.46 16.14 5.36
C LYS A 56 8.52 17.22 5.53
N GLU A 57 9.25 17.57 4.49
CA GLU A 57 10.22 18.66 4.52
C GLU A 57 9.58 20.04 4.66
N MET A 58 8.34 20.23 4.18
CA MET A 58 7.71 21.55 4.08
C MET A 58 6.50 21.78 5.02
N TYR A 59 5.92 20.73 5.61
CA TYR A 59 4.61 20.84 6.31
C TYR A 59 4.59 21.87 7.45
N LEU A 60 5.72 22.08 8.14
CA LEU A 60 5.81 23.07 9.24
C LEU A 60 5.70 24.53 8.76
N SER A 61 6.04 24.79 7.50
CA SER A 61 5.95 26.13 6.89
C SER A 61 4.57 26.42 6.29
N LEU A 62 3.68 25.42 6.25
CA LEU A 62 2.35 25.55 5.67
C LEU A 62 1.31 25.87 6.73
N PRO A 63 0.31 26.72 6.41
CA PRO A 63 -0.80 27.02 7.32
C PRO A 63 -1.73 25.82 7.50
N GLU A 64 -2.47 25.81 8.60
CA GLU A 64 -3.50 24.81 8.90
C GLU A 64 -4.93 25.37 8.72
N PRO A 65 -5.90 24.51 8.35
CA PRO A 65 -5.73 23.10 8.00
C PRO A 65 -5.00 22.90 6.68
N HIS A 66 -4.21 21.83 6.56
CA HIS A 66 -3.61 21.44 5.28
C HIS A 66 -4.70 20.92 4.33
N ILE A 67 -4.90 21.59 3.20
CA ILE A 67 -5.87 21.18 2.17
C ILE A 67 -5.15 20.28 1.17
N ILE A 68 -5.40 18.97 1.24
CA ILE A 68 -4.75 17.96 0.42
C ILE A 68 -5.74 17.50 -0.65
N VAL A 69 -5.31 17.53 -1.90
CA VAL A 69 -6.10 17.03 -3.05
C VAL A 69 -5.36 15.86 -3.67
N ALA A 70 -6.07 14.75 -3.82
CA ALA A 70 -5.57 13.52 -4.45
C ALA A 70 -6.40 13.16 -5.69
N SER A 71 -5.73 12.75 -6.76
CA SER A 71 -6.38 12.21 -7.95
C SER A 71 -6.71 10.73 -7.82
N LYS A 72 -7.45 10.18 -8.78
CA LYS A 72 -7.78 8.74 -8.87
C LYS A 72 -6.66 7.88 -9.46
N ALA A 73 -5.50 8.45 -9.76
CA ALA A 73 -4.44 7.81 -10.54
C ALA A 73 -3.08 7.91 -9.85
N ASN A 74 -2.10 7.16 -10.36
CA ASN A 74 -0.67 7.30 -10.03
C ASN A 74 -0.33 7.19 -8.53
N ASN A 75 -1.07 6.41 -7.77
CA ASN A 75 -0.89 6.28 -6.31
C ASN A 75 -0.97 7.62 -5.55
N SER A 76 -1.71 8.59 -6.08
CA SER A 76 -1.93 9.91 -5.45
C SER A 76 -2.67 9.75 -4.12
N LEU A 77 -3.79 9.00 -4.07
CA LEU A 77 -4.53 8.78 -2.83
C LEU A 77 -3.73 7.99 -1.78
N PRO A 78 -3.04 6.88 -2.10
CA PRO A 78 -2.18 6.19 -1.15
C PRO A 78 -1.17 7.11 -0.47
N ALA A 79 -0.44 7.92 -1.23
CA ALA A 79 0.51 8.91 -0.70
C ALA A 79 -0.19 9.93 0.21
N SER A 80 -1.37 10.40 -0.19
CA SER A 80 -2.16 11.34 0.61
C SER A 80 -2.63 10.74 1.93
N LEU A 81 -2.98 9.46 1.96
CA LEU A 81 -3.35 8.75 3.20
C LEU A 81 -2.15 8.60 4.15
N GLU A 82 -0.95 8.33 3.63
CA GLU A 82 0.28 8.31 4.43
C GLU A 82 0.59 9.69 5.01
N ILE A 83 0.46 10.74 4.20
CA ILE A 83 0.62 12.15 4.63
C ILE A 83 -0.41 12.51 5.71
N CYS A 84 -1.68 12.18 5.53
CA CYS A 84 -2.74 12.47 6.49
C CYS A 84 -2.54 11.71 7.81
N SER A 85 -2.12 10.45 7.74
CA SER A 85 -1.75 9.66 8.92
C SER A 85 -0.57 10.30 9.67
N PHE A 86 0.46 10.75 8.96
CA PHE A 86 1.57 11.49 9.54
C PHE A 86 1.10 12.79 10.23
N LEU A 87 0.25 13.59 9.59
CA LEU A 87 -0.31 14.80 10.16
C LEU A 87 -1.13 14.52 11.42
N ALA A 88 -1.96 13.48 11.41
CA ALA A 88 -2.73 13.04 12.57
C ALA A 88 -1.80 12.70 13.76
N GLN A 89 -0.71 11.95 13.53
CA GLN A 89 0.30 11.63 14.55
C GLN A 89 0.99 12.89 15.11
N LYS A 90 1.16 13.92 14.27
CA LYS A 90 1.71 15.23 14.67
C LYS A 90 0.65 16.17 15.26
N LYS A 91 -0.59 15.70 15.42
CA LYS A 91 -1.74 16.51 15.90
C LYS A 91 -2.00 17.75 15.05
N ARG A 92 -1.73 17.67 13.74
CA ARG A 92 -1.96 18.74 12.78
C ARG A 92 -3.31 18.55 12.09
N LYS A 93 -3.99 19.67 11.78
CA LYS A 93 -5.29 19.64 11.10
C LYS A 93 -5.11 19.48 9.60
N PHE A 94 -5.92 18.64 8.98
CA PHE A 94 -5.95 18.44 7.53
C PHE A 94 -7.37 18.22 7.02
N VAL A 95 -7.55 18.44 5.72
CA VAL A 95 -8.72 18.02 4.96
C VAL A 95 -8.22 17.29 3.72
N LEU A 96 -8.64 16.06 3.54
CA LEU A 96 -8.34 15.25 2.36
C LEU A 96 -9.55 15.25 1.43
N LEU A 97 -9.34 15.76 0.22
CA LEU A 97 -10.29 15.74 -0.88
C LEU A 97 -9.73 14.87 -1.99
N HIS A 98 -10.52 13.96 -2.53
CA HIS A 98 -10.02 13.10 -3.58
C HIS A 98 -11.12 12.71 -4.58
N GLY A 99 -10.72 12.22 -5.75
CA GLY A 99 -11.64 11.84 -6.79
C GLY A 99 -11.33 12.55 -8.11
N ASP A 100 -12.31 12.70 -9.00
CA ASP A 100 -12.23 13.65 -10.12
C ASP A 100 -12.50 15.09 -9.63
N PRO A 101 -12.29 16.11 -10.49
CA PRO A 101 -12.48 17.49 -10.07
C PRO A 101 -13.88 17.81 -9.51
N THR A 102 -14.91 17.18 -10.04
CA THR A 102 -16.30 17.37 -9.57
C THR A 102 -16.50 16.75 -8.19
N GLU A 103 -15.94 15.58 -7.97
CA GLU A 103 -15.98 14.91 -6.66
C GLU A 103 -15.20 15.71 -5.61
N VAL A 104 -14.02 16.25 -5.94
CA VAL A 104 -13.25 17.14 -5.07
C VAL A 104 -14.08 18.36 -4.64
N ILE A 105 -14.77 19.02 -5.59
CA ILE A 105 -15.65 20.15 -5.28
C ILE A 105 -16.83 19.73 -4.39
N ASN A 106 -17.45 18.59 -4.67
CA ASN A 106 -18.57 18.09 -3.88
C ASN A 106 -18.12 17.73 -2.46
N MET A 107 -16.95 17.12 -2.28
CA MET A 107 -16.38 16.86 -0.96
C MET A 107 -16.05 18.14 -0.19
N ALA A 108 -15.65 19.20 -0.88
CA ALA A 108 -15.42 20.51 -0.25
C ALA A 108 -16.73 21.20 0.23
N LYS A 109 -17.88 20.90 -0.42
CA LYS A 109 -19.19 21.40 -0.03
C LYS A 109 -19.83 20.61 1.12
N GLU A 110 -19.61 19.31 1.14
CA GLU A 110 -20.22 18.38 2.07
C GLU A 110 -19.24 18.14 3.24
N GLU A 111 -19.68 18.36 4.48
CA GLU A 111 -18.92 17.85 5.65
C GLU A 111 -18.92 16.31 5.58
N LEU A 112 -17.77 15.74 5.29
CA LEU A 112 -17.59 14.29 5.38
C LEU A 112 -17.91 13.83 6.81
N LYS A 113 -18.79 12.84 6.92
CA LYS A 113 -19.03 12.18 8.20
C LYS A 113 -17.69 11.70 8.75
N LYS A 114 -17.34 12.18 9.95
CA LYS A 114 -16.09 11.79 10.60
C LYS A 114 -16.21 10.37 11.14
N GLY A 115 -15.60 9.43 10.46
CA GLY A 115 -15.31 8.10 11.01
C GLY A 115 -14.00 8.13 11.77
N SER A 116 -13.80 7.23 12.71
CA SER A 116 -12.54 7.03 13.43
C SER A 116 -12.12 5.58 13.44
N ALA A 117 -10.81 5.36 13.47
CA ALA A 117 -10.22 4.05 13.73
C ALA A 117 -10.55 3.61 15.16
N LYS A 118 -10.58 2.30 15.39
CA LYS A 118 -10.87 1.70 16.69
C LYS A 118 -9.59 1.55 17.49
N ASP A 119 -9.67 1.78 18.81
CA ASP A 119 -8.56 1.54 19.71
C ASP A 119 -8.34 0.04 19.94
N ILE A 120 -7.09 -0.36 20.11
CA ILE A 120 -6.71 -1.71 20.51
C ILE A 120 -6.59 -1.72 22.03
N GLU A 121 -7.49 -2.44 22.68
CA GLU A 121 -7.59 -2.47 24.15
C GLU A 121 -6.75 -3.58 24.78
N LYS A 122 -6.61 -4.71 24.11
CA LYS A 122 -5.86 -5.85 24.59
C LYS A 122 -4.38 -5.75 24.24
N ASN A 123 -3.56 -5.74 25.25
CA ASN A 123 -2.10 -5.88 25.12
C ASN A 123 -1.77 -7.39 25.01
N VAL A 124 -2.10 -7.99 23.87
CA VAL A 124 -1.95 -9.43 23.68
C VAL A 124 -0.65 -9.66 22.93
N GLN A 125 0.22 -10.50 23.46
CA GLN A 125 1.38 -11.02 22.71
C GLN A 125 0.90 -11.93 21.55
N ILE A 126 0.00 -11.39 20.72
CA ILE A 126 -0.75 -12.12 19.69
C ILE A 126 0.18 -12.67 18.60
N LEU A 127 1.31 -12.04 18.36
CA LEU A 127 2.33 -12.45 17.41
C LEU A 127 3.55 -13.09 18.08
N SER A 128 3.40 -13.53 19.34
CA SER A 128 4.49 -14.17 20.10
C SER A 128 5.05 -15.38 19.36
N GLY A 129 6.36 -15.49 19.34
CA GLY A 129 7.10 -16.54 18.66
C GLY A 129 7.34 -16.30 17.18
N LEU A 130 6.76 -15.25 16.57
CA LEU A 130 7.10 -14.89 15.21
C LEU A 130 8.40 -14.08 15.15
N ARG A 131 9.18 -14.40 14.12
CA ARG A 131 10.44 -13.76 13.78
C ARG A 131 10.36 -13.24 12.36
N LEU A 132 10.35 -11.92 12.16
CA LEU A 132 10.06 -11.27 10.87
C LEU A 132 11.22 -10.38 10.44
N GLY A 133 11.64 -10.51 9.18
CA GLY A 133 12.75 -9.77 8.60
C GLY A 133 12.33 -8.42 8.02
N VAL A 134 13.19 -7.41 8.19
CA VAL A 134 13.06 -6.11 7.50
C VAL A 134 14.27 -5.96 6.59
N VAL A 135 14.08 -6.19 5.28
CA VAL A 135 15.15 -6.21 4.27
C VAL A 135 15.30 -4.82 3.65
N GLY A 136 16.42 -4.16 3.95
CA GLY A 136 16.79 -2.85 3.40
C GLY A 136 16.13 -1.66 4.10
N LYS A 137 15.48 -1.85 5.24
CA LYS A 137 14.72 -0.85 5.99
C LYS A 137 13.39 -0.44 5.33
N PRO A 138 12.50 0.28 6.03
CA PRO A 138 11.31 0.90 5.43
C PRO A 138 11.67 1.89 4.32
N SER A 139 10.82 2.00 3.31
CA SER A 139 10.94 3.00 2.26
C SER A 139 10.76 4.41 2.82
N ASP A 140 11.47 5.39 2.26
CA ASP A 140 11.53 6.75 2.82
C ASP A 140 10.17 7.48 2.78
N TRP A 141 9.30 7.11 1.83
CA TRP A 141 7.94 7.66 1.73
C TRP A 141 6.96 7.13 2.79
N LEU A 142 7.28 6.05 3.51
CA LEU A 142 6.45 5.55 4.60
C LEU A 142 6.62 6.38 5.88
N ILE A 143 6.34 7.68 5.80
CA ILE A 143 6.63 8.68 6.84
C ILE A 143 5.77 8.55 8.10
N SER A 144 4.60 7.89 8.01
CA SER A 144 3.73 7.58 9.15
C SER A 144 3.91 6.17 9.69
N SER A 145 4.66 5.33 8.98
CA SER A 145 4.72 3.87 9.21
C SER A 145 6.01 3.41 9.92
N MET A 146 6.84 4.34 10.35
CA MET A 146 8.06 4.03 11.13
C MET A 146 7.72 3.50 12.51
N THR A 147 8.24 2.31 12.84
CA THR A 147 7.91 1.56 14.06
C THR A 147 9.07 1.51 15.04
N ASP A 148 8.76 1.41 16.33
CA ASP A 148 9.71 1.08 17.38
C ASP A 148 9.68 -0.43 17.63
N TYR A 149 10.78 -1.13 17.34
CA TYR A 149 10.88 -2.59 17.41
C TYR A 149 10.78 -3.10 18.86
N ASP A 150 11.33 -2.36 19.81
CA ASP A 150 11.30 -2.76 21.22
C ASP A 150 9.89 -2.62 21.80
N GLU A 151 9.17 -1.56 21.42
CA GLU A 151 7.76 -1.40 21.80
C GLU A 151 6.89 -2.52 21.19
N LEU A 152 7.07 -2.83 19.91
CA LEU A 152 6.33 -3.90 19.25
C LEU A 152 6.66 -5.28 19.86
N LYS A 153 7.92 -5.53 20.19
CA LYS A 153 8.31 -6.78 20.88
C LYS A 153 7.61 -6.91 22.23
N LYS A 154 7.57 -5.84 23.02
CA LYS A 154 6.86 -5.84 24.32
C LYS A 154 5.36 -6.06 24.17
N LYS A 155 4.72 -5.42 23.17
CA LYS A 155 3.28 -5.50 22.94
C LYS A 155 2.85 -6.84 22.31
N LEU A 156 3.56 -7.29 21.29
CA LEU A 156 3.12 -8.37 20.41
C LEU A 156 3.88 -9.67 20.61
N GLY A 157 5.04 -9.64 21.28
CA GLY A 157 5.95 -10.77 21.37
C GLY A 157 6.65 -11.13 20.06
N VAL A 158 6.58 -10.28 19.03
CA VAL A 158 7.24 -10.47 17.74
C VAL A 158 8.69 -10.00 17.80
N GLU A 159 9.57 -10.72 17.13
CA GLU A 159 10.95 -10.29 16.93
C GLU A 159 11.13 -9.76 15.50
N LEU A 160 11.57 -8.51 15.38
CA LEU A 160 11.92 -7.88 14.10
C LEU A 160 13.43 -7.93 13.90
N VAL A 161 13.87 -8.39 12.73
CA VAL A 161 15.28 -8.62 12.38
C VAL A 161 15.65 -7.79 11.17
N ASP A 162 16.56 -6.84 11.36
CA ASP A 162 17.10 -6.08 10.23
C ASP A 162 18.03 -6.94 9.38
N VAL A 163 17.78 -6.95 8.08
CA VAL A 163 18.64 -7.56 7.06
C VAL A 163 19.13 -6.44 6.14
N SER A 164 20.43 -6.26 6.04
CA SER A 164 20.97 -5.18 5.22
C SER A 164 20.69 -5.38 3.73
N ILE A 165 20.54 -4.26 3.00
CA ILE A 165 20.38 -4.33 1.54
C ILE A 165 21.62 -4.96 0.88
N ASP A 166 22.81 -4.79 1.44
CA ASP A 166 24.04 -5.37 0.90
C ASP A 166 24.08 -6.90 1.10
N GLU A 167 23.56 -7.41 2.21
CA GLU A 167 23.36 -8.85 2.38
C GLU A 167 22.39 -9.39 1.35
N PHE A 168 21.29 -8.71 1.12
CA PHE A 168 20.30 -9.11 0.13
C PHE A 168 20.87 -9.10 -1.30
N LYS A 169 21.63 -8.08 -1.69
CA LYS A 169 22.35 -8.03 -2.97
C LYS A 169 23.29 -9.23 -3.12
N LYS A 170 24.09 -9.50 -2.11
CA LYS A 170 25.00 -10.66 -2.12
C LYS A 170 24.25 -11.98 -2.30
N GLU A 171 23.12 -12.16 -1.63
CA GLU A 171 22.30 -13.35 -1.82
C GLU A 171 21.73 -13.43 -3.25
N ILE A 172 21.27 -12.31 -3.86
CA ILE A 172 20.80 -12.28 -5.25
C ILE A 172 21.91 -12.66 -6.23
N ASP A 173 23.11 -12.09 -6.06
CA ASP A 173 24.26 -12.32 -6.95
C ASP A 173 24.75 -13.78 -6.91
N GLN A 174 24.57 -14.45 -5.78
CA GLN A 174 24.97 -15.85 -5.56
C GLN A 174 23.82 -16.84 -5.80
N ALA A 175 22.57 -16.36 -5.87
CA ALA A 175 21.40 -17.23 -5.99
C ALA A 175 21.34 -17.91 -7.36
N LYS A 176 20.98 -19.20 -7.32
CA LYS A 176 20.48 -19.94 -8.49
C LYS A 176 18.97 -20.03 -8.39
N GLU A 177 18.30 -20.11 -9.53
CA GLU A 177 16.85 -20.32 -9.56
C GLU A 177 16.52 -21.68 -8.91
N VAL A 178 15.76 -21.66 -7.80
CA VAL A 178 15.28 -22.90 -7.15
C VAL A 178 13.96 -23.38 -7.74
N VAL A 179 13.35 -22.57 -8.62
CA VAL A 179 12.15 -22.92 -9.38
C VAL A 179 12.51 -22.87 -10.86
N ASP A 180 12.17 -23.94 -11.60
CA ASP A 180 12.41 -24.00 -13.04
C ASP A 180 11.57 -22.92 -13.74
N PRO A 181 12.19 -22.00 -14.50
CA PRO A 181 11.49 -20.97 -15.26
C PRO A 181 10.38 -21.50 -16.19
N VAL A 182 10.51 -22.72 -16.68
CA VAL A 182 9.53 -23.42 -17.54
C VAL A 182 8.13 -23.39 -16.95
N VAL A 183 7.99 -23.44 -15.61
CA VAL A 183 6.68 -23.35 -14.92
C VAL A 183 5.94 -22.06 -15.25
N PHE A 184 6.68 -20.99 -15.52
CA PHE A 184 6.13 -19.67 -15.77
C PHE A 184 6.26 -19.20 -17.24
N GLU A 185 6.89 -19.96 -18.11
CA GLU A 185 7.01 -19.62 -19.53
C GLU A 185 5.68 -19.31 -20.23
N PRO A 186 4.56 -20.01 -19.93
CA PRO A 186 3.25 -19.70 -20.52
C PRO A 186 2.73 -18.29 -20.20
N TYR A 187 3.28 -17.62 -19.21
CA TYR A 187 2.91 -16.25 -18.80
C TYR A 187 3.81 -15.17 -19.37
N LEU A 188 4.90 -15.56 -20.09
CA LEU A 188 5.77 -14.61 -20.78
C LEU A 188 5.03 -13.92 -21.92
N ASN A 189 5.43 -12.69 -22.20
CA ASN A 189 4.83 -11.86 -23.24
C ASN A 189 5.85 -10.80 -23.73
N GLU A 190 5.44 -9.92 -24.62
CA GLU A 190 6.26 -8.87 -25.19
C GLU A 190 6.85 -7.88 -24.18
N LYS A 191 6.23 -7.75 -22.99
CA LYS A 191 6.68 -6.84 -21.93
C LYS A 191 7.60 -7.51 -20.91
N VAL A 192 7.49 -8.83 -20.72
CA VAL A 192 8.23 -9.58 -19.71
C VAL A 192 8.97 -10.74 -20.38
N SER A 193 10.28 -10.59 -20.53
CA SER A 193 11.15 -11.59 -21.15
C SER A 193 11.51 -12.74 -20.20
N LEU A 194 12.04 -13.82 -20.77
CA LEU A 194 12.59 -14.94 -19.99
C LEU A 194 13.73 -14.48 -19.06
N GLU A 195 14.55 -13.52 -19.48
CA GLU A 195 15.64 -13.00 -18.64
C GLU A 195 15.09 -12.21 -17.44
N THR A 196 14.06 -11.40 -17.65
CA THR A 196 13.34 -10.71 -16.56
C THR A 196 12.75 -11.72 -15.57
N LEU A 197 12.13 -12.80 -16.06
CA LEU A 197 11.60 -13.89 -15.24
C LEU A 197 12.69 -14.56 -14.41
N LYS A 198 13.81 -14.95 -15.03
CA LYS A 198 14.96 -15.56 -14.33
C LYS A 198 15.51 -14.64 -13.24
N GLY A 199 15.62 -13.33 -13.51
CA GLY A 199 16.01 -12.35 -12.51
C GLY A 199 15.05 -12.31 -11.33
N ALA A 200 13.73 -12.31 -11.56
CA ALA A 200 12.72 -12.35 -10.51
C ALA A 200 12.76 -13.66 -9.69
N LEU A 201 13.04 -14.80 -10.32
CA LEU A 201 13.22 -16.10 -9.63
C LEU A 201 14.50 -16.15 -8.80
N ARG A 202 15.58 -15.51 -9.24
CA ARG A 202 16.79 -15.32 -8.40
C ARG A 202 16.51 -14.50 -7.16
N ILE A 203 15.74 -13.41 -7.30
CA ILE A 203 15.26 -12.60 -6.15
C ILE A 203 14.45 -13.47 -5.17
N TYR A 204 13.54 -14.30 -5.67
CA TYR A 204 12.79 -15.25 -4.83
C TYR A 204 13.72 -16.22 -4.09
N SER A 205 14.70 -16.81 -4.80
CA SER A 205 15.67 -17.73 -4.21
C SER A 205 16.50 -17.06 -3.11
N ALA A 206 16.95 -15.82 -3.35
CA ALA A 206 17.69 -15.02 -2.38
C ALA A 206 16.87 -14.72 -1.11
N LEU A 207 15.60 -14.32 -1.26
CA LEU A 207 14.71 -14.08 -0.12
C LEU A 207 14.43 -15.36 0.68
N ARG A 208 14.30 -16.51 0.02
CA ARG A 208 14.21 -17.82 0.70
C ARG A 208 15.48 -18.14 1.50
N ASN A 209 16.65 -17.89 0.93
CA ASN A 209 17.91 -18.08 1.64
C ASN A 209 17.99 -17.20 2.89
N ILE A 210 17.59 -15.93 2.79
CA ILE A 210 17.51 -15.00 3.94
C ILE A 210 16.55 -15.55 5.00
N ILE A 211 15.36 -16.00 4.61
CA ILE A 211 14.37 -16.60 5.53
C ILE A 211 14.99 -17.77 6.30
N ILE A 212 15.65 -18.68 5.61
CA ILE A 212 16.28 -19.87 6.20
C ILE A 212 17.44 -19.45 7.13
N LYS A 213 18.35 -18.61 6.63
CA LYS A 213 19.53 -18.16 7.35
C LYS A 213 19.23 -17.45 8.65
N HIS A 214 18.20 -16.60 8.66
CA HIS A 214 17.79 -15.84 9.83
C HIS A 214 16.64 -16.49 10.62
N ASN A 215 16.19 -17.69 10.23
CA ASN A 215 15.07 -18.41 10.85
C ASN A 215 13.81 -17.54 10.93
N LEU A 216 13.36 -17.00 9.81
CA LEU A 216 12.23 -16.06 9.74
C LEU A 216 10.92 -16.78 9.38
N ASN A 217 9.81 -16.25 9.89
CA ASN A 217 8.45 -16.64 9.48
C ASN A 217 7.93 -15.80 8.30
N GLY A 218 8.64 -14.74 7.95
CA GLY A 218 8.31 -13.83 6.87
C GLY A 218 9.21 -12.61 6.85
N LEU A 219 8.96 -11.70 5.91
CA LEU A 219 9.77 -10.50 5.74
C LEU A 219 9.01 -9.39 5.01
N THR A 220 9.55 -8.18 5.10
CA THR A 220 9.23 -7.06 4.21
C THR A 220 10.48 -6.60 3.48
N VAL A 221 10.33 -6.10 2.25
CA VAL A 221 11.47 -5.75 1.38
C VAL A 221 11.37 -4.33 0.86
N ARG A 222 12.45 -3.56 0.96
CA ARG A 222 12.60 -2.27 0.26
C ARG A 222 12.84 -2.50 -1.24
N CYS A 223 11.77 -2.85 -1.95
CA CYS A 223 11.83 -3.41 -3.31
C CYS A 223 12.27 -2.41 -4.39
N PHE A 224 12.03 -1.12 -4.21
CA PHE A 224 12.39 -0.09 -5.20
C PHE A 224 13.91 0.07 -5.40
N ASP A 225 14.72 -0.27 -4.40
CA ASP A 225 16.18 -0.26 -4.53
C ASP A 225 16.69 -1.27 -5.59
N LEU A 226 15.89 -2.31 -5.88
CA LEU A 226 16.25 -3.31 -6.90
C LEU A 226 16.11 -2.78 -8.33
N LEU A 227 15.24 -1.79 -8.56
CA LEU A 227 15.01 -1.23 -9.88
C LEU A 227 16.27 -0.65 -10.51
N GLY A 228 17.04 0.12 -9.74
CA GLY A 228 18.28 0.74 -10.21
C GLY A 228 19.44 -0.23 -10.38
N ILE A 229 19.44 -1.37 -9.68
CA ILE A 229 20.56 -2.30 -9.60
C ILE A 229 20.35 -3.50 -10.52
N TYR A 230 19.16 -4.12 -10.44
CA TYR A 230 18.85 -5.37 -11.13
C TYR A 230 17.86 -5.20 -12.29
N HIS A 231 17.37 -3.98 -12.52
CA HIS A 231 16.29 -3.69 -13.48
C HIS A 231 15.08 -4.64 -13.31
N ASN A 232 14.81 -5.02 -12.05
CA ASN A 232 13.76 -5.96 -11.70
C ASN A 232 13.11 -5.60 -10.36
N THR A 233 12.09 -6.36 -9.98
CA THR A 233 11.30 -6.13 -8.76
C THR A 233 11.20 -7.41 -7.93
N SER A 234 10.80 -7.27 -6.66
CA SER A 234 10.47 -8.42 -5.80
C SER A 234 9.01 -8.89 -5.91
N CYS A 235 8.20 -8.32 -6.81
CA CYS A 235 6.74 -8.58 -6.82
C CYS A 235 6.40 -10.07 -6.98
N LEU A 236 7.02 -10.79 -7.94
CA LEU A 236 6.83 -12.24 -8.10
C LEU A 236 7.34 -13.00 -6.87
N ALA A 237 8.49 -12.62 -6.34
CA ALA A 237 9.09 -13.28 -5.19
C ALA A 237 8.17 -13.19 -3.95
N LEU A 238 7.60 -12.02 -3.66
CA LEU A 238 6.66 -11.81 -2.56
C LEU A 238 5.35 -12.59 -2.78
N ALA A 239 4.83 -12.60 -4.00
CA ALA A 239 3.64 -13.38 -4.37
C ALA A 239 3.85 -14.89 -4.15
N MET A 240 5.03 -15.41 -4.49
CA MET A 240 5.40 -16.82 -4.29
C MET A 240 5.63 -17.13 -2.80
N LEU A 241 6.35 -16.29 -2.06
CA LEU A 241 6.59 -16.50 -0.62
C LEU A 241 5.29 -16.56 0.17
N ASN A 242 4.32 -15.70 -0.13
CA ASN A 242 2.99 -15.75 0.51
C ASN A 242 2.27 -17.08 0.22
N LYS A 243 2.32 -17.56 -1.05
CA LYS A 243 1.81 -18.88 -1.44
C LYS A 243 2.49 -20.01 -0.67
N ASP A 244 3.82 -19.90 -0.45
CA ASP A 244 4.60 -20.90 0.28
C ASP A 244 4.35 -20.90 1.80
N GLY A 245 3.51 -20.00 2.30
CA GLY A 245 3.12 -19.92 3.71
C GLY A 245 3.88 -18.89 4.52
N TYR A 246 4.83 -18.17 3.94
CA TYR A 246 5.51 -17.06 4.61
C TYR A 246 4.64 -15.81 4.61
N ILE A 247 5.01 -14.83 5.45
CA ILE A 247 4.44 -13.49 5.43
C ILE A 247 5.40 -12.63 4.61
N ALA A 248 4.97 -12.11 3.46
CA ALA A 248 5.86 -11.38 2.58
C ALA A 248 5.20 -10.10 2.06
N THR A 249 5.78 -8.94 2.41
CA THR A 249 5.26 -7.60 2.08
C THR A 249 6.28 -6.76 1.33
N CYS A 250 5.79 -5.74 0.65
CA CYS A 250 6.54 -4.80 -0.17
C CYS A 250 6.91 -3.54 0.63
N GLU A 251 7.86 -2.78 0.10
CA GLU A 251 8.22 -1.41 0.51
C GLU A 251 8.84 -1.27 1.91
N GLY A 252 9.17 -2.37 2.58
CA GLY A 252 9.65 -2.31 3.96
C GLY A 252 8.55 -1.94 4.96
N ASP A 253 7.27 -2.06 4.60
CA ASP A 253 6.13 -1.68 5.44
C ASP A 253 5.92 -2.68 6.58
N VAL A 254 6.49 -2.36 7.74
CA VAL A 254 6.39 -3.18 8.95
C VAL A 254 4.95 -3.24 9.49
N PRO A 255 4.18 -2.15 9.63
CA PRO A 255 2.78 -2.23 10.04
C PRO A 255 1.93 -3.15 9.17
N THR A 256 2.13 -3.11 7.86
CA THR A 256 1.41 -4.01 6.93
C THR A 256 1.87 -5.45 7.08
N MET A 257 3.15 -5.71 7.26
CA MET A 257 3.68 -7.05 7.54
C MET A 257 3.04 -7.64 8.82
N LEU A 258 2.97 -6.86 9.89
CA LEU A 258 2.33 -7.27 11.14
C LEU A 258 0.82 -7.47 10.99
N THR A 259 0.16 -6.64 10.17
CA THR A 259 -1.26 -6.80 9.83
C THR A 259 -1.50 -8.12 9.07
N MET A 260 -0.64 -8.46 8.11
CA MET A 260 -0.70 -9.75 7.38
C MET A 260 -0.38 -10.93 8.32
N ALA A 261 0.52 -10.75 9.29
CA ALA A 261 0.79 -11.77 10.32
C ALA A 261 -0.45 -12.05 11.18
N LEU A 262 -1.17 -11.00 11.60
CA LEU A 262 -2.43 -11.15 12.32
C LEU A 262 -3.47 -11.90 11.48
N VAL A 263 -3.66 -11.48 10.23
CA VAL A 263 -4.61 -12.14 9.33
C VAL A 263 -4.26 -13.62 9.18
N ARG A 264 -3.01 -13.96 8.90
CA ARG A 264 -2.59 -15.37 8.77
C ARG A 264 -2.82 -16.17 10.05
N LYS A 265 -2.59 -15.57 11.22
CA LYS A 265 -2.84 -16.24 12.51
C LYS A 265 -4.31 -16.55 12.73
N VAL A 266 -5.20 -15.66 12.32
CA VAL A 266 -6.65 -15.81 12.46
C VAL A 266 -7.24 -16.74 11.41
N THR A 267 -6.83 -16.56 10.14
CA THR A 267 -7.50 -17.18 8.99
C THR A 267 -6.77 -18.39 8.43
N HIS A 268 -5.50 -18.58 8.76
CA HIS A 268 -4.59 -19.56 8.14
C HIS A 268 -4.47 -19.43 6.62
N GLN A 269 -4.84 -18.28 6.04
CA GLN A 269 -4.82 -17.99 4.61
C GLN A 269 -3.79 -16.91 4.27
N SER A 270 -3.44 -16.83 3.00
CA SER A 270 -2.71 -15.67 2.47
C SER A 270 -3.60 -14.43 2.48
N SER A 271 -2.95 -13.28 2.51
CA SER A 271 -3.62 -11.97 2.42
C SER A 271 -2.86 -11.06 1.48
N PHE A 272 -3.54 -10.07 0.92
CA PHE A 272 -3.04 -9.22 -0.12
C PHE A 272 -2.82 -7.79 0.39
N GLN A 273 -1.56 -7.33 0.36
CA GLN A 273 -1.19 -5.93 0.59
C GLN A 273 -1.66 -5.08 -0.58
N VAL A 274 -2.41 -4.01 -0.32
CA VAL A 274 -3.00 -3.17 -1.37
C VAL A 274 -2.90 -1.69 -1.05
N ASN A 275 -2.83 -0.87 -2.10
CA ASN A 275 -3.04 0.57 -2.07
C ASN A 275 -4.52 0.88 -2.23
N PRO A 276 -5.16 1.66 -1.35
CA PRO A 276 -6.48 2.23 -1.62
C PRO A 276 -6.34 3.34 -2.67
N SER A 277 -6.65 2.99 -3.92
CA SER A 277 -6.47 3.89 -5.07
C SER A 277 -7.64 4.84 -5.28
N TYR A 278 -8.82 4.49 -4.77
CA TYR A 278 -10.03 5.31 -4.77
C TYR A 278 -10.97 4.86 -3.65
N ILE A 279 -11.60 5.79 -2.95
CA ILE A 279 -12.58 5.51 -1.89
C ILE A 279 -13.81 6.39 -2.10
N ASN A 280 -14.98 5.79 -2.28
CA ASN A 280 -16.26 6.48 -2.23
C ASN A 280 -16.97 6.12 -0.92
N ALA A 281 -16.79 6.95 0.10
CA ALA A 281 -17.37 6.70 1.42
C ALA A 281 -18.90 6.83 1.42
N LYS A 282 -19.47 7.67 0.55
CA LYS A 282 -20.92 7.88 0.41
C LYS A 282 -21.61 6.66 -0.17
N GLU A 283 -21.04 6.10 -1.23
CA GLU A 283 -21.57 4.91 -1.89
C GLU A 283 -20.94 3.62 -1.37
N LYS A 284 -20.04 3.71 -0.38
CA LYS A 284 -19.43 2.61 0.35
C LYS A 284 -18.70 1.62 -0.55
N TYR A 285 -17.85 2.10 -1.43
CA TYR A 285 -16.95 1.23 -2.19
C TYR A 285 -15.56 1.83 -2.31
N ALA A 286 -14.58 0.98 -2.57
CA ALA A 286 -13.21 1.39 -2.82
C ALA A 286 -12.56 0.56 -3.94
N TYR A 287 -11.57 1.16 -4.61
CA TYR A 287 -10.65 0.45 -5.51
C TYR A 287 -9.33 0.22 -4.79
N PHE A 288 -8.88 -1.00 -4.85
CA PHE A 288 -7.61 -1.40 -4.27
C PHE A 288 -6.72 -1.99 -5.36
N ALA A 289 -5.44 -1.64 -5.32
CA ALA A 289 -4.49 -2.11 -6.32
C ALA A 289 -3.11 -2.36 -5.73
N HIS A 290 -2.40 -3.39 -6.21
CA HIS A 290 -0.97 -3.62 -5.97
C HIS A 290 -0.39 -4.59 -7.02
N CYS A 291 0.95 -4.79 -6.99
CA CYS A 291 1.65 -5.66 -7.93
C CYS A 291 2.08 -7.01 -7.32
N THR A 292 1.75 -7.30 -6.06
CA THR A 292 2.27 -8.42 -5.25
C THR A 292 1.21 -9.42 -4.81
N LEU A 293 0.13 -9.59 -5.60
CA LEU A 293 -0.95 -10.54 -5.25
C LEU A 293 -0.37 -11.93 -5.01
N PRO A 294 -0.61 -12.56 -3.82
CA PRO A 294 -0.22 -13.93 -3.56
C PRO A 294 -0.77 -14.89 -4.61
N LEU A 295 0.08 -15.80 -5.11
CA LEU A 295 -0.33 -16.67 -6.23
C LEU A 295 -1.45 -17.66 -5.86
N ASP A 296 -1.57 -18.03 -4.61
CA ASP A 296 -2.68 -18.88 -4.09
C ASP A 296 -4.02 -18.13 -3.94
N MET A 297 -4.00 -16.79 -3.99
CA MET A 297 -5.20 -15.95 -4.04
C MET A 297 -5.68 -15.69 -5.47
N CYS A 298 -4.86 -16.01 -6.48
CA CYS A 298 -5.19 -15.75 -7.88
C CYS A 298 -6.24 -16.73 -8.43
N LEU A 299 -7.35 -16.22 -8.99
CA LEU A 299 -8.17 -16.97 -9.93
C LEU A 299 -7.40 -17.22 -11.24
N SER A 300 -6.72 -16.20 -11.71
CA SER A 300 -5.80 -16.22 -12.85
C SER A 300 -4.85 -15.03 -12.75
N PHE A 301 -3.73 -15.09 -13.44
CA PHE A 301 -2.80 -13.95 -13.53
C PHE A 301 -2.08 -13.94 -14.87
N LYS A 302 -1.51 -12.80 -15.18
CA LYS A 302 -0.51 -12.61 -16.24
C LYS A 302 0.64 -11.76 -15.69
N PHE A 303 1.78 -11.82 -16.32
CA PHE A 303 2.86 -10.91 -16.03
C PHE A 303 2.67 -9.57 -16.76
N ASP A 304 3.07 -8.50 -16.12
CA ASP A 304 3.22 -7.17 -16.70
C ASP A 304 4.47 -6.52 -16.10
N THR A 305 4.91 -5.39 -16.64
CA THR A 305 5.94 -4.58 -15.99
C THR A 305 5.41 -3.99 -14.68
N HIS A 306 6.32 -3.67 -13.75
CA HIS A 306 5.94 -2.90 -12.56
C HIS A 306 5.30 -1.57 -12.96
N PHE A 307 4.23 -1.19 -12.28
CA PHE A 307 3.39 -0.06 -12.72
C PHE A 307 4.16 1.26 -12.79
N GLU A 308 4.81 1.67 -11.69
CA GLU A 308 5.42 2.99 -11.58
C GLU A 308 6.70 3.14 -12.40
N SER A 309 7.51 2.07 -12.48
CA SER A 309 8.81 2.11 -13.17
C SER A 309 8.77 1.66 -14.62
N GLY A 310 7.72 0.93 -15.02
CA GLY A 310 7.62 0.36 -16.37
C GLY A 310 8.61 -0.75 -16.68
N ILE A 311 9.40 -1.21 -15.69
CA ILE A 311 10.41 -2.28 -15.84
C ILE A 311 10.16 -3.43 -14.86
N GLY A 312 10.94 -4.50 -14.97
CA GLY A 312 10.84 -5.67 -14.11
C GLY A 312 9.55 -6.45 -14.30
N LEU A 313 9.14 -7.19 -13.26
CA LEU A 313 7.98 -8.07 -13.30
C LEU A 313 6.99 -7.77 -12.17
N GLY A 314 5.74 -7.48 -12.53
CA GLY A 314 4.61 -7.33 -11.61
C GLY A 314 3.51 -8.35 -11.92
N ILE A 315 2.71 -8.70 -10.91
CA ILE A 315 1.58 -9.61 -11.05
C ILE A 315 0.32 -8.82 -11.40
N ALA A 316 -0.25 -9.10 -12.58
CA ALA A 316 -1.58 -8.63 -12.99
C ALA A 316 -2.58 -9.77 -12.79
N GLY A 317 -3.03 -9.92 -11.55
CA GLY A 317 -3.90 -11.02 -11.12
C GLY A 317 -5.39 -10.65 -11.14
N ARG A 318 -6.22 -11.67 -11.15
CA ARG A 318 -7.66 -11.60 -10.91
C ARG A 318 -7.98 -12.41 -9.67
N LEU A 319 -8.75 -11.81 -8.77
CA LEU A 319 -9.23 -12.46 -7.56
C LEU A 319 -10.62 -13.07 -7.79
N ASN A 320 -10.97 -14.08 -6.99
CA ASN A 320 -12.34 -14.57 -6.92
C ASN A 320 -13.27 -13.46 -6.40
N LEU A 321 -14.44 -13.33 -6.99
CA LEU A 321 -15.49 -12.46 -6.48
C LEU A 321 -16.08 -13.06 -5.21
N GLY A 322 -16.43 -12.22 -4.24
CA GLY A 322 -17.02 -12.72 -3.00
C GLY A 322 -16.59 -11.94 -1.77
N LYS A 323 -16.94 -12.45 -0.61
CA LYS A 323 -16.70 -11.82 0.69
C LYS A 323 -15.22 -11.68 0.99
N VAL A 324 -14.86 -10.54 1.55
CA VAL A 324 -13.50 -10.22 2.01
C VAL A 324 -13.56 -9.43 3.31
N THR A 325 -12.49 -9.55 4.08
CA THR A 325 -12.18 -8.64 5.18
C THR A 325 -11.05 -7.71 4.75
N VAL A 326 -11.22 -6.43 5.02
CA VAL A 326 -10.26 -5.35 4.76
C VAL A 326 -9.76 -4.84 6.10
N LEU A 327 -8.46 -4.88 6.34
CA LEU A 327 -7.85 -4.63 7.65
C LEU A 327 -6.61 -3.75 7.53
N LYS A 328 -6.46 -2.82 8.47
CA LYS A 328 -5.21 -2.09 8.73
C LYS A 328 -5.01 -1.94 10.24
N VAL A 329 -3.79 -2.16 10.69
CA VAL A 329 -3.32 -1.81 12.05
C VAL A 329 -2.24 -0.73 11.92
N ASN A 330 -2.23 0.25 12.80
CA ASN A 330 -1.26 1.33 12.76
C ASN A 330 0.13 0.91 13.31
N LYS A 331 1.12 1.78 13.13
CA LYS A 331 2.54 1.49 13.38
C LYS A 331 2.89 1.10 14.82
N ASP A 332 2.19 1.63 15.80
CA ASP A 332 2.42 1.39 17.24
C ASP A 332 1.44 0.39 17.85
N TRP A 333 0.61 -0.23 16.98
CA TRP A 333 -0.39 -1.21 17.39
C TRP A 333 -1.34 -0.68 18.47
N SER A 334 -1.78 0.57 18.31
CA SER A 334 -2.74 1.23 19.21
C SER A 334 -4.13 1.35 18.61
N LYS A 335 -4.22 1.36 17.27
CA LYS A 335 -5.48 1.52 16.53
C LYS A 335 -5.58 0.55 15.35
N PHE A 336 -6.80 0.20 14.99
CA PHE A 336 -7.08 -0.60 13.81
C PHE A 336 -8.34 -0.13 13.09
N GLN A 337 -8.44 -0.54 11.84
CA GLN A 337 -9.65 -0.42 11.00
C GLN A 337 -9.92 -1.79 10.41
N ALA A 338 -11.14 -2.30 10.56
CA ALA A 338 -11.57 -3.58 10.00
C ALA A 338 -12.96 -3.43 9.40
N PHE A 339 -13.10 -3.85 8.14
CA PHE A 339 -14.36 -3.77 7.39
C PHE A 339 -14.65 -5.09 6.72
N GLU A 340 -15.93 -5.45 6.66
CA GLU A 340 -16.41 -6.52 5.78
C GLU A 340 -16.92 -5.92 4.48
N GLY A 341 -16.55 -6.57 3.38
CA GLY A 341 -16.96 -6.17 2.05
C GLY A 341 -17.04 -7.34 1.10
N LYS A 342 -17.29 -7.01 -0.15
CA LYS A 342 -17.37 -7.98 -1.23
C LYS A 342 -16.58 -7.47 -2.44
N ILE A 343 -15.63 -8.26 -2.94
CA ILE A 343 -15.07 -8.03 -4.26
C ILE A 343 -16.19 -8.27 -5.26
N ASN A 344 -16.60 -7.23 -6.00
CA ASN A 344 -17.62 -7.33 -7.03
C ASN A 344 -17.08 -7.19 -8.45
N ALA A 345 -15.83 -6.69 -8.60
CA ALA A 345 -15.16 -6.61 -9.89
C ALA A 345 -13.64 -6.68 -9.77
N ASN A 346 -13.00 -7.28 -10.76
CA ASN A 346 -11.59 -7.07 -11.07
C ASN A 346 -11.52 -5.97 -12.14
N LEU A 347 -10.71 -4.94 -11.89
CA LEU A 347 -10.59 -3.80 -12.78
C LEU A 347 -9.47 -4.04 -13.82
N GLY A 348 -9.33 -3.13 -14.77
CA GLY A 348 -8.33 -3.22 -15.84
C GLY A 348 -7.82 -1.83 -16.25
N ARG A 349 -7.65 -0.93 -15.29
CA ARG A 349 -7.17 0.44 -15.52
C ARG A 349 -5.68 0.46 -15.80
N ASN A 350 -5.23 1.38 -16.66
CA ASN A 350 -3.80 1.53 -17.01
C ASN A 350 -3.04 2.48 -16.07
N ASP A 351 -3.76 3.23 -15.24
CA ASP A 351 -3.26 4.28 -14.34
C ASP A 351 -3.14 3.83 -12.87
N LEU A 352 -3.22 2.52 -12.62
CA LEU A 352 -3.09 1.88 -11.31
C LEU A 352 -2.12 0.70 -11.36
N CYS A 353 -1.68 0.24 -10.17
CA CYS A 353 -0.93 -1.00 -10.01
C CYS A 353 -1.67 -2.19 -10.63
N ARG A 354 -0.94 -3.24 -11.01
CA ARG A 354 -1.37 -4.25 -11.99
C ARG A 354 -2.55 -5.12 -11.55
N THR A 355 -2.60 -5.55 -10.29
CA THR A 355 -3.77 -6.26 -9.74
C THR A 355 -4.74 -5.26 -9.12
N GLN A 356 -6.01 -5.30 -9.51
CA GLN A 356 -6.98 -4.27 -9.15
C GLN A 356 -8.34 -4.89 -8.85
N VAL A 357 -8.95 -4.49 -7.74
CA VAL A 357 -10.29 -4.92 -7.34
C VAL A 357 -11.16 -3.75 -6.92
N LYS A 358 -12.46 -3.85 -7.19
CA LYS A 358 -13.50 -3.03 -6.56
C LYS A 358 -14.09 -3.84 -5.40
N VAL A 359 -14.09 -3.25 -4.21
CA VAL A 359 -14.74 -3.80 -3.01
C VAL A 359 -15.91 -2.90 -2.64
N GLU A 360 -17.09 -3.47 -2.47
CA GLU A 360 -18.27 -2.83 -1.92
C GLU A 360 -18.44 -3.23 -0.46
N PHE A 361 -18.88 -2.27 0.38
CA PHE A 361 -19.02 -2.44 1.82
C PHE A 361 -20.47 -2.21 2.25
N ASP A 362 -20.94 -3.00 3.21
CA ASP A 362 -22.26 -2.79 3.80
C ASP A 362 -22.24 -1.74 4.92
N GLU A 363 -21.07 -1.33 5.37
CA GLU A 363 -20.85 -0.40 6.48
C GLU A 363 -20.18 0.91 6.05
N ASP A 364 -20.10 1.87 6.97
CA ASP A 364 -19.42 3.15 6.77
C ASP A 364 -17.90 2.96 6.75
N ILE A 365 -17.27 3.43 5.67
CA ILE A 365 -15.81 3.38 5.46
C ILE A 365 -15.15 4.76 5.52
N SER A 366 -15.85 5.78 6.02
CA SER A 366 -15.35 7.16 6.05
C SER A 366 -14.07 7.31 6.88
N SER A 367 -13.85 6.44 7.87
CA SER A 367 -12.61 6.44 8.66
C SER A 367 -11.35 6.20 7.83
N LEU A 368 -11.46 5.52 6.68
CA LEU A 368 -10.32 5.36 5.76
C LEU A 368 -9.79 6.72 5.26
N LEU A 369 -10.64 7.74 5.17
CA LEU A 369 -10.28 9.09 4.73
C LEU A 369 -10.07 10.06 5.89
N THR A 370 -10.82 9.92 6.98
CA THR A 370 -10.88 10.91 8.06
C THR A 370 -9.95 10.60 9.24
N ASP A 371 -9.57 9.34 9.43
CA ASP A 371 -8.58 8.87 10.42
C ASP A 371 -7.71 7.75 9.82
N PRO A 372 -6.97 8.05 8.72
CA PRO A 372 -6.17 7.03 8.03
C PRO A 372 -5.00 6.53 8.90
N LEU A 373 -4.71 5.24 8.78
CA LEU A 373 -3.66 4.56 9.54
C LEU A 373 -2.39 4.27 8.71
N GLY A 374 -2.18 5.01 7.65
CA GLY A 374 -1.08 4.86 6.71
C GLY A 374 -1.54 4.46 5.31
N ASN A 375 -0.60 4.17 4.43
CA ASN A 375 -0.84 3.89 3.02
C ASN A 375 -1.51 2.52 2.78
N HIS A 376 -0.76 1.42 3.05
CA HIS A 376 -1.21 0.09 2.67
C HIS A 376 -2.30 -0.47 3.58
N ILE A 377 -3.21 -1.22 2.99
CA ILE A 377 -4.27 -1.98 3.65
C ILE A 377 -4.11 -3.46 3.28
N VAL A 378 -4.68 -4.36 4.05
CA VAL A 378 -4.62 -5.81 3.82
C VAL A 378 -6.01 -6.33 3.51
N ILE A 379 -6.13 -7.16 2.45
CA ILE A 379 -7.37 -7.85 2.08
C ILE A 379 -7.16 -9.35 2.23
N CYS A 380 -8.11 -10.04 2.86
CA CYS A 380 -8.19 -11.51 2.87
C CYS A 380 -9.60 -11.98 2.48
N TYR A 381 -9.69 -13.20 1.94
CA TYR A 381 -10.99 -13.80 1.66
C TYR A 381 -11.74 -14.16 2.94
N GLY A 382 -13.06 -14.07 2.90
CA GLY A 382 -13.95 -14.43 4.01
C GLY A 382 -14.37 -13.26 4.89
N SER A 383 -15.22 -13.55 5.87
CA SER A 383 -15.74 -12.62 6.86
C SER A 383 -15.08 -12.92 8.21
N HIS A 384 -14.02 -12.19 8.53
CA HIS A 384 -13.17 -12.38 9.71
C HIS A 384 -13.10 -11.16 10.62
N LYS A 385 -13.88 -10.11 10.32
CA LYS A 385 -13.87 -8.85 11.09
C LYS A 385 -14.16 -9.11 12.57
N LYS A 386 -15.19 -9.91 12.87
CA LYS A 386 -15.57 -10.18 14.26
C LYS A 386 -14.45 -10.89 15.01
N GLU A 387 -13.87 -11.92 14.43
CA GLU A 387 -12.77 -12.69 15.03
C GLU A 387 -11.55 -11.79 15.33
N ILE A 388 -11.23 -10.89 14.39
CA ILE A 388 -10.13 -9.94 14.54
C ILE A 388 -10.45 -8.92 15.63
N GLU A 389 -11.68 -8.36 15.65
CA GLU A 389 -12.11 -7.41 16.68
C GLU A 389 -12.11 -8.04 18.07
N ASP A 390 -12.59 -9.28 18.22
CA ASP A 390 -12.59 -9.99 19.50
C ASP A 390 -11.18 -10.26 20.04
N LEU A 391 -10.19 -10.33 19.15
CA LEU A 391 -8.78 -10.45 19.52
C LEU A 391 -8.14 -9.11 19.92
N LEU A 392 -8.57 -8.01 19.33
CA LEU A 392 -7.96 -6.69 19.51
C LEU A 392 -8.65 -5.85 20.59
N LYS A 393 -9.88 -6.17 20.93
CA LYS A 393 -10.68 -5.59 22.01
C LYS A 393 -10.68 -6.50 23.23
#